data_7f854e06bf0815c27ec2618903e063f2
#
_entry.id   7f854e06bf0815c27ec2618903e063f2
#
_cell.length_a   1.000
_cell.length_b   1.000
_cell.length_c   1.000
_cell.angle_alpha   90.00
_cell.angle_beta   90.00
_cell.angle_gamma   90.00
#
_symmetry.space_group_name_H-M   'P 1'
#
loop_
_entity.id
_entity.type
_entity.pdbx_description
1 polymer ?
#
loop_
_entity_poly.entity_id
_entity_poly.type
_entity_poly.pdbx_seq_one_letter_code
_entity_poly.pdbx_strand_id
1 'polypeptide(L)'
;MANDGNGQIGRVVQIIGPVVDIEFENYLPPIYQALRITSEGFDVEETVDVVAEVQQHLGEGRVRAVSMLPTDGMVRGMKVIDLGGPITVPVGEATLGRVMNVIGDPVDELGPVVSETRSSIHRHAPSFDEQATELEMFETGIKVIDLVQPFLRGGKIGLFGGAGVGKTVLIMELINNVAKGREGFSVFAGVGERTREGNDLLREMIESKVIRYGEEFTHAFEETGAFDLTKVDKEEIKNSKVSLVYGQMTEPPGARLRVALSGLTVAEYFRDQGNDVLFFVDNIFRFTQAGSEVSALLGRMPSAVGYQPNLATEMGEMQERITSTKTGAITSIQAVYVPADDYTDPAPATTFAHLDAVTALSRQIVELGIYPAVDPLTSNSRILDPQIVGDEHYNTATSVKLILQRYKDLQDIIAILGLDELSEEDKMTVARARKIQRFFSQPFTVGEQFTGLKGEYVKIEDTIKGFREIIEGKCDDMPEQAFYMVGTIEQAREKAKNMAASA
;
A
#
# COMPACT_ATOMS: atom_id res chain seq x y z
N MET A 1 -4.64 -9.06 -27.85
CA MET A 1 -5.69 -9.13 -28.88
C MET A 1 -6.96 -9.58 -28.17
N ALA A 2 -7.91 -8.65 -27.99
CA ALA A 2 -9.21 -8.99 -27.43
C ALA A 2 -9.88 -10.01 -28.34
N ASN A 3 -10.37 -11.07 -27.76
CA ASN A 3 -11.19 -12.06 -28.43
C ASN A 3 -12.41 -11.30 -29.01
N ASP A 4 -12.57 -11.25 -30.32
CA ASP A 4 -13.78 -10.81 -30.99
C ASP A 4 -14.88 -11.86 -30.75
N GLY A 5 -15.25 -11.97 -29.46
CA GLY A 5 -16.41 -12.72 -29.03
C GLY A 5 -17.64 -12.14 -29.70
N ASN A 6 -18.62 -12.94 -29.99
CA ASN A 6 -19.92 -12.64 -30.58
C ASN A 6 -20.52 -11.32 -30.06
N GLY A 7 -19.90 -10.20 -30.44
CA GLY A 7 -20.06 -8.90 -29.80
C GLY A 7 -21.48 -8.38 -30.06
N GLN A 8 -22.29 -8.49 -29.04
CA GLN A 8 -23.56 -7.75 -29.01
C GLN A 8 -23.22 -6.27 -29.13
N ILE A 9 -23.81 -5.60 -30.09
CA ILE A 9 -23.55 -4.21 -30.40
C ILE A 9 -24.66 -3.36 -29.83
N GLY A 10 -24.30 -2.39 -29.01
CA GLY A 10 -25.16 -1.34 -28.49
C GLY A 10 -24.78 0.03 -29.05
N ARG A 11 -25.50 1.05 -28.62
CA ARG A 11 -25.28 2.44 -28.99
C ARG A 11 -25.38 3.36 -27.78
N VAL A 12 -24.53 4.35 -27.72
CA VAL A 12 -24.60 5.42 -26.72
C VAL A 12 -25.88 6.24 -26.94
N VAL A 13 -26.71 6.35 -25.91
CA VAL A 13 -27.95 7.16 -25.96
C VAL A 13 -27.87 8.43 -25.13
N GLN A 14 -27.09 8.42 -24.05
CA GLN A 14 -26.90 9.58 -23.19
C GLN A 14 -25.51 9.57 -22.53
N ILE A 15 -24.93 10.74 -22.34
CA ILE A 15 -23.63 10.94 -21.66
C ILE A 15 -23.84 11.97 -20.56
N ILE A 16 -23.44 11.61 -19.32
CA ILE A 16 -23.54 12.46 -18.12
C ILE A 16 -22.18 12.44 -17.45
N GLY A 17 -21.22 13.23 -17.93
CA GLY A 17 -19.83 13.15 -17.48
C GLY A 17 -19.29 11.72 -17.67
N PRO A 18 -18.75 11.07 -16.64
CA PRO A 18 -18.21 9.71 -16.74
C PRO A 18 -19.28 8.60 -16.80
N VAL A 19 -20.56 8.95 -16.73
CA VAL A 19 -21.66 7.98 -16.81
C VAL A 19 -22.28 8.00 -18.21
N VAL A 20 -22.47 6.81 -18.79
CA VAL A 20 -22.95 6.63 -20.14
C VAL A 20 -24.14 5.68 -20.12
N ASP A 21 -25.28 6.10 -20.70
CA ASP A 21 -26.45 5.24 -20.93
C ASP A 21 -26.35 4.64 -22.33
N ILE A 22 -26.50 3.33 -22.41
CA ILE A 22 -26.29 2.52 -23.60
C ILE A 22 -27.53 1.66 -23.84
N GLU A 23 -27.95 1.60 -25.10
CA GLU A 23 -29.10 0.80 -25.54
C GLU A 23 -28.67 -0.39 -26.37
N PHE A 24 -29.24 -1.55 -26.07
CA PHE A 24 -29.11 -2.79 -26.83
C PHE A 24 -30.49 -3.26 -27.30
N GLU A 25 -30.62 -3.67 -28.56
CA GLU A 25 -31.94 -4.00 -29.16
C GLU A 25 -32.53 -5.31 -28.60
N ASN A 26 -31.75 -6.38 -28.49
CA ASN A 26 -32.21 -7.72 -28.13
C ASN A 26 -31.38 -8.38 -27.04
N TYR A 27 -30.66 -7.58 -26.27
CA TYR A 27 -29.69 -8.05 -25.29
C TYR A 27 -29.65 -7.08 -24.11
N LEU A 28 -29.37 -7.61 -22.93
CA LEU A 28 -29.12 -6.79 -21.74
C LEU A 28 -27.83 -7.27 -21.06
N PRO A 29 -26.74 -6.49 -21.13
CA PRO A 29 -25.50 -6.84 -20.46
C PRO A 29 -25.69 -7.00 -18.94
N PRO A 30 -25.09 -8.03 -18.32
CA PRO A 30 -25.15 -8.17 -16.86
C PRO A 30 -24.42 -7.01 -16.14
N ILE A 31 -24.70 -6.87 -14.85
CA ILE A 31 -23.98 -5.93 -13.98
C ILE A 31 -22.48 -6.33 -13.95
N TYR A 32 -21.58 -5.34 -13.93
CA TYR A 32 -20.13 -5.44 -14.03
C TYR A 32 -19.58 -5.84 -15.42
N GLN A 33 -20.45 -6.02 -16.42
CA GLN A 33 -20.01 -6.29 -17.78
C GLN A 33 -19.17 -5.13 -18.32
N ALA A 34 -18.04 -5.46 -18.95
CA ALA A 34 -17.18 -4.49 -19.62
C ALA A 34 -17.68 -4.22 -21.04
N LEU A 35 -17.86 -2.94 -21.35
CA LEU A 35 -18.32 -2.45 -22.65
C LEU A 35 -17.25 -1.53 -23.24
N ARG A 36 -16.87 -1.73 -24.51
CA ARG A 36 -15.94 -0.87 -25.23
C ARG A 36 -16.71 0.09 -26.12
N ILE A 37 -16.52 1.38 -25.95
CA ILE A 37 -17.13 2.46 -26.69
C ILE A 37 -16.10 3.01 -27.66
N THR A 38 -16.41 3.05 -28.95
CA THR A 38 -15.47 3.50 -29.99
C THR A 38 -16.08 4.58 -30.86
N SER A 39 -15.22 5.48 -31.35
CA SER A 39 -15.58 6.51 -32.38
C SER A 39 -15.53 5.97 -33.80
N GLU A 40 -15.45 4.66 -34.02
CA GLU A 40 -15.43 4.07 -35.36
C GLU A 40 -16.66 4.51 -36.19
N GLY A 41 -16.42 5.13 -37.31
CA GLY A 41 -17.47 5.67 -38.19
C GLY A 41 -18.01 7.04 -37.81
N PHE A 42 -17.38 7.73 -36.86
CA PHE A 42 -17.70 9.09 -36.47
C PHE A 42 -16.55 10.03 -36.81
N ASP A 43 -16.90 11.23 -37.34
CA ASP A 43 -15.94 12.31 -37.56
C ASP A 43 -15.82 13.12 -36.27
N VAL A 44 -14.77 12.83 -35.47
CA VAL A 44 -14.47 13.46 -34.20
C VAL A 44 -13.03 13.97 -34.19
N GLU A 45 -12.78 15.07 -33.47
CA GLU A 45 -11.43 15.64 -33.36
C GLU A 45 -10.47 14.70 -32.64
N GLU A 46 -10.96 13.99 -31.60
CA GLU A 46 -10.17 13.03 -30.82
C GLU A 46 -10.81 11.64 -30.93
N THR A 47 -9.96 10.62 -31.13
CA THR A 47 -10.42 9.23 -31.18
C THR A 47 -10.89 8.77 -29.82
N VAL A 48 -12.13 8.31 -29.73
CA VAL A 48 -12.70 7.70 -28.53
C VAL A 48 -12.50 6.19 -28.59
N ASP A 49 -11.84 5.65 -27.59
CA ASP A 49 -11.70 4.21 -27.35
C ASP A 49 -11.69 4.00 -25.83
N VAL A 50 -12.84 3.74 -25.24
CA VAL A 50 -13.07 3.80 -23.80
C VAL A 50 -13.77 2.55 -23.33
N VAL A 51 -13.28 1.97 -22.24
CA VAL A 51 -13.96 0.88 -21.54
C VAL A 51 -14.84 1.46 -20.42
N ALA A 52 -16.10 1.01 -20.39
CA ALA A 52 -17.05 1.34 -19.34
C ALA A 52 -17.62 0.06 -18.71
N GLU A 53 -17.99 0.15 -17.44
CA GLU A 53 -18.53 -0.98 -16.66
C GLU A 53 -20.02 -0.76 -16.38
N VAL A 54 -20.85 -1.76 -16.66
CA VAL A 54 -22.29 -1.72 -16.38
C VAL A 54 -22.53 -1.69 -14.87
N GLN A 55 -23.25 -0.67 -14.40
CA GLN A 55 -23.56 -0.46 -12.99
C GLN A 55 -25.06 -0.58 -12.68
N GLN A 56 -25.94 -0.40 -13.67
CA GLN A 56 -27.37 -0.36 -13.46
C GLN A 56 -28.14 -0.72 -14.73
N HIS A 57 -29.25 -1.45 -14.55
CA HIS A 57 -30.25 -1.65 -15.60
C HIS A 57 -31.33 -0.54 -15.50
N LEU A 58 -31.64 0.09 -16.60
CA LEU A 58 -32.63 1.19 -16.68
C LEU A 58 -33.98 0.75 -17.21
N GLY A 59 -34.07 -0.49 -17.70
CA GLY A 59 -35.27 -0.99 -18.43
C GLY A 59 -35.17 -0.73 -19.95
N GLU A 60 -36.10 -1.30 -20.71
CA GLU A 60 -36.21 -1.10 -22.16
C GLU A 60 -34.92 -1.35 -22.96
N GLY A 61 -34.14 -2.38 -22.57
CA GLY A 61 -32.88 -2.69 -23.23
C GLY A 61 -31.72 -1.73 -22.92
N ARG A 62 -31.88 -0.85 -21.93
CA ARG A 62 -30.89 0.16 -21.56
C ARG A 62 -30.13 -0.19 -20.31
N VAL A 63 -28.85 0.09 -20.33
CA VAL A 63 -27.94 -0.02 -19.17
C VAL A 63 -27.24 1.32 -18.93
N ARG A 64 -26.93 1.56 -17.67
CA ARG A 64 -26.06 2.66 -17.25
C ARG A 64 -24.70 2.10 -16.88
N ALA A 65 -23.67 2.63 -17.54
CA ALA A 65 -22.29 2.23 -17.35
C ALA A 65 -21.45 3.42 -16.86
N VAL A 66 -20.37 3.12 -16.13
CA VAL A 66 -19.39 4.10 -15.65
C VAL A 66 -18.09 3.90 -16.42
N SER A 67 -17.60 4.98 -17.00
CA SER A 67 -16.37 4.98 -17.80
C SER A 67 -15.13 4.83 -16.92
N MET A 68 -14.16 4.08 -17.43
CA MET A 68 -12.81 3.93 -16.83
C MET A 68 -11.81 4.95 -17.37
N LEU A 69 -12.14 5.64 -18.46
CA LEU A 69 -11.34 6.68 -19.10
C LEU A 69 -12.18 7.93 -19.31
N PRO A 70 -11.59 9.10 -19.58
CA PRO A 70 -12.34 10.31 -19.89
C PRO A 70 -13.31 10.10 -21.07
N THR A 71 -14.47 10.75 -21.00
CA THR A 71 -15.54 10.66 -22.01
C THR A 71 -15.53 11.84 -22.98
N ASP A 72 -14.48 12.64 -22.97
CA ASP A 72 -14.31 13.78 -23.85
C ASP A 72 -14.35 13.33 -25.32
N GLY A 73 -15.01 14.08 -26.16
CA GLY A 73 -15.23 13.71 -27.55
C GLY A 73 -16.28 12.61 -27.80
N MET A 74 -16.84 11.99 -26.77
CA MET A 74 -17.88 10.98 -26.94
C MET A 74 -19.20 11.61 -27.34
N VAL A 75 -19.88 11.02 -28.34
CA VAL A 75 -21.17 11.52 -28.86
C VAL A 75 -22.22 10.41 -28.88
N ARG A 76 -23.48 10.82 -28.87
CA ARG A 76 -24.62 9.90 -28.99
C ARG A 76 -24.56 9.13 -30.30
N GLY A 77 -24.95 7.87 -30.27
CA GLY A 77 -24.94 6.97 -31.42
C GLY A 77 -23.64 6.20 -31.61
N MET A 78 -22.55 6.55 -30.89
CA MET A 78 -21.30 5.79 -30.95
C MET A 78 -21.52 4.32 -30.67
N LYS A 79 -20.76 3.47 -31.36
CA LYS A 79 -20.81 2.02 -31.27
C LYS A 79 -20.28 1.55 -29.93
N VAL A 80 -20.99 0.64 -29.33
CA VAL A 80 -20.61 -0.03 -28.08
C VAL A 80 -20.52 -1.52 -28.32
N ILE A 81 -19.41 -2.13 -27.92
CA ILE A 81 -19.14 -3.55 -28.08
C ILE A 81 -19.08 -4.19 -26.69
N ASP A 82 -19.88 -5.23 -26.48
CA ASP A 82 -19.76 -6.05 -25.27
C ASP A 82 -18.51 -6.92 -25.34
N LEU A 83 -17.66 -6.85 -24.31
CA LEU A 83 -16.40 -7.60 -24.24
C LEU A 83 -16.56 -9.04 -23.73
N GLY A 84 -17.78 -9.47 -23.44
CA GLY A 84 -18.10 -10.85 -23.08
C GLY A 84 -17.85 -11.21 -21.62
N GLY A 85 -17.52 -10.23 -20.76
CA GLY A 85 -17.27 -10.45 -19.33
C GLY A 85 -16.93 -9.16 -18.60
N PRO A 86 -16.66 -9.23 -17.31
CA PRO A 86 -16.16 -8.10 -16.53
C PRO A 86 -14.79 -7.59 -17.02
N ILE A 87 -14.38 -6.43 -16.51
CA ILE A 87 -13.03 -5.90 -16.75
C ILE A 87 -11.99 -6.93 -16.31
N THR A 88 -11.01 -7.18 -17.17
CA THR A 88 -9.87 -8.07 -16.88
C THR A 88 -8.57 -7.30 -16.95
N VAL A 89 -7.58 -7.73 -16.17
CA VAL A 89 -6.21 -7.19 -16.19
C VAL A 89 -5.21 -8.30 -16.48
N PRO A 90 -4.07 -8.00 -17.11
CA PRO A 90 -2.99 -8.97 -17.25
C PRO A 90 -2.45 -9.31 -15.87
N VAL A 91 -2.06 -10.56 -15.67
CA VAL A 91 -1.49 -11.06 -14.41
C VAL A 91 -0.23 -11.88 -14.68
N GLY A 92 0.56 -12.12 -13.64
CA GLY A 92 1.78 -12.92 -13.72
C GLY A 92 3.05 -12.09 -13.93
N GLU A 93 4.15 -12.77 -14.20
CA GLU A 93 5.50 -12.19 -14.25
C GLU A 93 5.63 -11.03 -15.27
N ALA A 94 4.82 -11.05 -16.34
CA ALA A 94 4.80 -9.98 -17.34
C ALA A 94 4.40 -8.60 -16.77
N THR A 95 3.80 -8.56 -15.57
CA THR A 95 3.41 -7.32 -14.88
C THR A 95 4.52 -6.75 -14.00
N LEU A 96 5.55 -7.53 -13.70
CA LEU A 96 6.65 -7.12 -12.81
C LEU A 96 7.47 -6.00 -13.46
N GLY A 97 7.77 -4.96 -12.67
CA GLY A 97 8.48 -3.77 -13.12
C GLY A 97 7.67 -2.84 -14.04
N ARG A 98 6.38 -3.15 -14.28
CA ARG A 98 5.52 -2.41 -15.18
C ARG A 98 4.53 -1.53 -14.42
N VAL A 99 4.13 -0.44 -15.05
CA VAL A 99 3.09 0.46 -14.57
C VAL A 99 1.87 0.35 -15.49
N MET A 100 0.74 -0.02 -14.93
CA MET A 100 -0.51 -0.24 -15.65
C MET A 100 -1.62 0.68 -15.12
N ASN A 101 -2.62 0.94 -15.96
CA ASN A 101 -3.86 1.60 -15.54
C ASN A 101 -4.91 0.59 -15.02
N VAL A 102 -6.12 1.07 -14.73
CA VAL A 102 -7.23 0.28 -14.17
C VAL A 102 -7.65 -0.92 -15.02
N ILE A 103 -7.51 -0.84 -16.35
CA ILE A 103 -7.85 -1.92 -17.29
C ILE A 103 -6.64 -2.75 -17.72
N GLY A 104 -5.47 -2.47 -17.12
CA GLY A 104 -4.22 -3.20 -17.38
C GLY A 104 -3.48 -2.75 -18.63
N ASP A 105 -3.78 -1.58 -19.17
CA ASP A 105 -2.98 -0.98 -20.22
C ASP A 105 -1.73 -0.33 -19.62
N PRO A 106 -0.58 -0.43 -20.33
CA PRO A 106 0.66 0.18 -19.86
C PRO A 106 0.59 1.71 -19.89
N VAL A 107 1.07 2.36 -18.83
CA VAL A 107 1.24 3.82 -18.76
C VAL A 107 2.72 4.21 -18.64
N ASP A 108 3.62 3.24 -18.71
CA ASP A 108 5.07 3.38 -18.61
C ASP A 108 5.77 3.56 -19.98
N GLU A 109 5.02 3.63 -21.08
CA GLU A 109 5.51 3.75 -22.45
C GLU A 109 6.45 2.62 -22.93
N LEU A 110 6.55 1.52 -22.17
CA LEU A 110 7.41 0.36 -22.51
C LEU A 110 6.72 -0.64 -23.46
N GLY A 111 5.57 -0.28 -24.00
CA GLY A 111 4.76 -1.14 -24.88
C GLY A 111 3.84 -2.08 -24.13
N PRO A 112 3.04 -2.89 -24.84
CA PRO A 112 1.99 -3.70 -24.26
C PRO A 112 2.52 -4.68 -23.20
N VAL A 113 1.75 -4.91 -22.14
CA VAL A 113 1.99 -5.98 -21.17
C VAL A 113 1.43 -7.26 -21.75
N VAL A 114 2.32 -8.09 -22.31
CA VAL A 114 1.93 -9.37 -22.94
C VAL A 114 1.96 -10.45 -21.88
N SER A 115 0.79 -10.79 -21.36
CA SER A 115 0.59 -11.89 -20.41
C SER A 115 -0.20 -13.03 -21.06
N GLU A 116 0.13 -14.25 -20.72
CA GLU A 116 -0.62 -15.44 -21.14
C GLU A 116 -2.02 -15.50 -20.53
N THR A 117 -2.19 -14.87 -19.36
CA THR A 117 -3.43 -14.93 -18.58
C THR A 117 -3.91 -13.53 -18.22
N ARG A 118 -5.20 -13.30 -18.39
CA ARG A 118 -5.90 -12.14 -17.84
C ARG A 118 -6.94 -12.61 -16.84
N SER A 119 -7.08 -11.89 -15.74
CA SER A 119 -8.02 -12.23 -14.67
C SER A 119 -9.02 -11.10 -14.45
N SER A 120 -10.27 -11.47 -14.13
CA SER A 120 -11.32 -10.50 -13.80
C SER A 120 -10.98 -9.75 -12.51
N ILE A 121 -11.25 -8.44 -12.50
CA ILE A 121 -11.12 -7.63 -11.28
C ILE A 121 -12.22 -7.91 -10.25
N HIS A 122 -13.34 -8.50 -10.70
CA HIS A 122 -14.46 -8.94 -9.85
C HIS A 122 -14.30 -10.43 -9.53
N ARG A 123 -13.54 -10.71 -8.48
CA ARG A 123 -13.36 -12.05 -7.92
C ARG A 123 -14.05 -12.13 -6.56
N HIS A 124 -14.51 -13.32 -6.22
CA HIS A 124 -14.98 -13.59 -4.86
C HIS A 124 -13.79 -13.77 -3.91
N ALA A 125 -14.01 -13.46 -2.63
CA ALA A 125 -13.06 -13.80 -1.59
C ALA A 125 -12.86 -15.33 -1.53
N PRO A 126 -11.66 -15.80 -1.11
CA PRO A 126 -11.43 -17.22 -0.88
C PRO A 126 -12.47 -17.80 0.06
N SER A 127 -12.96 -19.01 -0.27
CA SER A 127 -13.93 -19.73 0.56
C SER A 127 -13.33 -20.11 1.91
N PHE A 128 -14.18 -20.40 2.89
CA PHE A 128 -13.74 -20.72 4.25
C PHE A 128 -12.76 -21.92 4.29
N ASP A 129 -12.95 -22.90 3.44
CA ASP A 129 -12.09 -24.09 3.33
C ASP A 129 -10.75 -23.81 2.64
N GLU A 130 -10.62 -22.73 1.87
CA GLU A 130 -9.36 -22.30 1.24
C GLU A 130 -8.48 -21.46 2.17
N GLN A 131 -9.06 -20.82 3.17
CA GLN A 131 -8.35 -19.92 4.09
C GLN A 131 -7.43 -20.72 5.03
N ALA A 132 -6.28 -20.12 5.36
CA ALA A 132 -5.40 -20.63 6.40
C ALA A 132 -5.99 -20.29 7.78
N THR A 133 -5.89 -21.23 8.71
CA THR A 133 -6.40 -21.08 10.09
C THR A 133 -5.31 -20.69 11.08
N GLU A 134 -4.05 -20.86 10.72
CA GLU A 134 -2.91 -20.53 11.59
C GLU A 134 -2.59 -19.03 11.49
N LEU A 135 -2.37 -18.43 12.66
CA LEU A 135 -1.96 -17.03 12.77
C LEU A 135 -0.42 -16.99 12.85
N GLU A 136 0.21 -16.47 11.82
CA GLU A 136 1.65 -16.32 11.74
C GLU A 136 2.04 -14.85 11.71
N MET A 137 3.12 -14.51 12.41
CA MET A 137 3.74 -13.19 12.30
C MET A 137 4.44 -13.05 10.95
N PHE A 138 4.19 -11.92 10.28
CA PHE A 138 4.92 -11.50 9.10
C PHE A 138 6.10 -10.62 9.55
N GLU A 139 7.31 -11.18 9.55
CA GLU A 139 8.52 -10.47 9.94
C GLU A 139 8.92 -9.46 8.85
N THR A 140 9.05 -8.19 9.25
CA THR A 140 9.39 -7.09 8.33
C THR A 140 10.87 -6.74 8.31
N GLY A 141 11.63 -7.15 9.31
CA GLY A 141 13.02 -6.77 9.52
C GLY A 141 13.21 -5.35 10.03
N ILE A 142 12.11 -4.68 10.44
CA ILE A 142 12.10 -3.32 10.99
C ILE A 142 11.77 -3.41 12.48
N LYS A 143 12.75 -3.09 13.33
CA LYS A 143 12.66 -3.28 14.79
C LYS A 143 11.39 -2.77 15.43
N VAL A 144 11.01 -1.51 15.14
CA VAL A 144 9.84 -0.89 15.77
C VAL A 144 8.55 -1.57 15.35
N ILE A 145 8.43 -2.00 14.10
CA ILE A 145 7.25 -2.71 13.61
C ILE A 145 7.20 -4.09 14.26
N ASP A 146 8.24 -4.86 14.09
CA ASP A 146 8.25 -6.26 14.52
C ASP A 146 8.10 -6.41 16.03
N LEU A 147 8.61 -5.45 16.83
CA LEU A 147 8.48 -5.52 18.30
C LEU A 147 7.10 -5.09 18.79
N VAL A 148 6.64 -3.88 18.44
CA VAL A 148 5.48 -3.25 19.12
C VAL A 148 4.17 -3.38 18.39
N GLN A 149 4.21 -3.72 17.09
CA GLN A 149 3.04 -3.87 16.24
C GLN A 149 3.25 -4.93 15.14
N PRO A 150 3.59 -6.17 15.50
CA PRO A 150 3.89 -7.20 14.53
C PRO A 150 2.76 -7.36 13.51
N PHE A 151 3.12 -7.55 12.24
CA PHE A 151 2.16 -7.74 11.17
C PHE A 151 1.68 -9.19 11.14
N LEU A 152 0.38 -9.38 10.92
CA LEU A 152 -0.19 -10.69 10.64
C LEU A 152 0.08 -11.06 9.17
N ARG A 153 0.59 -12.25 8.92
CA ARG A 153 0.68 -12.82 7.56
C ARG A 153 -0.73 -13.00 7.00
N GLY A 154 -1.03 -12.35 5.87
CA GLY A 154 -2.39 -12.28 5.33
C GLY A 154 -3.28 -11.25 6.02
N GLY A 155 -2.72 -10.41 6.88
CA GLY A 155 -3.42 -9.36 7.60
C GLY A 155 -3.51 -8.03 6.85
N LYS A 156 -4.26 -7.13 7.44
CA LYS A 156 -4.56 -5.80 6.91
C LYS A 156 -4.00 -4.75 7.86
N ILE A 157 -3.05 -3.98 7.38
CA ILE A 157 -2.33 -2.97 8.16
C ILE A 157 -2.71 -1.58 7.67
N GLY A 158 -3.20 -0.74 8.57
CA GLY A 158 -3.43 0.68 8.30
C GLY A 158 -2.17 1.50 8.57
N LEU A 159 -1.72 2.27 7.58
CA LEU A 159 -0.61 3.19 7.71
C LEU A 159 -1.13 4.62 7.81
N PHE A 160 -0.94 5.23 8.96
CA PHE A 160 -1.39 6.58 9.29
C PHE A 160 -0.21 7.52 9.40
N GLY A 161 -0.39 8.77 8.97
CA GLY A 161 0.63 9.80 9.13
C GLY A 161 0.41 10.97 8.17
N GLY A 162 0.79 12.14 8.59
CA GLY A 162 0.76 13.36 7.79
C GLY A 162 1.77 13.33 6.63
N ALA A 163 1.86 14.43 5.90
CA ALA A 163 2.88 14.59 4.85
C ALA A 163 4.28 14.71 5.46
N GLY A 164 5.29 14.15 4.79
CA GLY A 164 6.69 14.30 5.17
C GLY A 164 7.15 13.49 6.38
N VAL A 165 6.39 12.48 6.81
CA VAL A 165 6.79 11.59 7.93
C VAL A 165 7.51 10.30 7.47
N GLY A 166 7.80 10.17 6.18
CA GLY A 166 8.54 9.03 5.63
C GLY A 166 7.69 7.83 5.24
N LYS A 167 6.39 8.01 4.92
CA LYS A 167 5.52 6.92 4.45
C LYS A 167 6.11 6.16 3.26
N THR A 168 6.46 6.88 2.21
CA THR A 168 7.02 6.31 0.97
C THR A 168 8.29 5.52 1.22
N VAL A 169 9.21 6.08 2.03
CA VAL A 169 10.47 5.41 2.37
C VAL A 169 10.22 4.11 3.15
N LEU A 170 9.24 4.12 4.06
CA LEU A 170 8.85 2.91 4.80
C LEU A 170 8.25 1.85 3.87
N ILE A 171 7.37 2.26 2.94
CA ILE A 171 6.78 1.36 1.94
C ILE A 171 7.88 0.72 1.08
N MET A 172 8.82 1.51 0.58
CA MET A 172 9.92 1.01 -0.24
C MET A 172 10.82 0.03 0.52
N GLU A 173 11.13 0.32 1.79
CA GLU A 173 11.92 -0.60 2.60
C GLU A 173 11.19 -1.92 2.85
N LEU A 174 9.88 -1.89 3.08
CA LEU A 174 9.07 -3.10 3.22
C LEU A 174 9.07 -3.93 1.93
N ILE A 175 8.92 -3.30 0.76
CA ILE A 175 9.01 -3.97 -0.55
C ILE A 175 10.40 -4.62 -0.71
N ASN A 176 11.46 -3.85 -0.43
CA ASN A 176 12.82 -4.34 -0.53
C ASN A 176 13.10 -5.54 0.41
N ASN A 177 12.61 -5.45 1.64
CA ASN A 177 12.82 -6.50 2.65
C ASN A 177 12.08 -7.79 2.29
N VAL A 178 10.86 -7.70 1.75
CA VAL A 178 10.11 -8.86 1.27
C VAL A 178 10.78 -9.50 0.04
N ALA A 179 11.24 -8.68 -0.89
CA ALA A 179 11.94 -9.16 -2.07
C ALA A 179 13.24 -9.91 -1.73
N LYS A 180 13.96 -9.49 -0.69
CA LYS A 180 15.22 -10.10 -0.25
C LYS A 180 15.04 -11.26 0.75
N GLY A 181 14.10 -11.12 1.68
CA GLY A 181 13.96 -12.05 2.80
C GLY A 181 13.09 -13.27 2.51
N ARG A 182 12.06 -13.13 1.67
CA ARG A 182 11.04 -14.17 1.42
C ARG A 182 10.86 -14.55 -0.04
N GLU A 183 11.66 -13.99 -0.95
CA GLU A 183 11.46 -14.12 -2.41
C GLU A 183 10.04 -13.75 -2.88
N GLY A 184 9.32 -12.96 -2.07
CA GLY A 184 7.94 -12.56 -2.29
C GLY A 184 7.81 -11.49 -3.35
N PHE A 185 6.56 -11.24 -3.75
CA PHE A 185 6.20 -10.19 -4.70
C PHE A 185 5.46 -9.06 -3.99
N SER A 186 5.49 -7.89 -4.61
CA SER A 186 4.72 -6.74 -4.14
C SER A 186 3.85 -6.19 -5.27
N VAL A 187 2.69 -5.69 -4.91
CA VAL A 187 1.82 -4.95 -5.83
C VAL A 187 1.42 -3.63 -5.18
N PHE A 188 1.61 -2.55 -5.90
CA PHE A 188 1.23 -1.22 -5.43
C PHE A 188 0.06 -0.69 -6.24
N ALA A 189 -1.05 -0.39 -5.59
CA ALA A 189 -2.22 0.24 -6.16
C ALA A 189 -2.27 1.72 -5.74
N GLY A 190 -1.98 2.62 -6.68
CA GLY A 190 -2.12 4.06 -6.50
C GLY A 190 -3.56 4.49 -6.76
N VAL A 191 -4.30 4.83 -5.70
CA VAL A 191 -5.72 5.15 -5.75
C VAL A 191 -5.95 6.63 -5.52
N GLY A 192 -6.24 7.38 -6.56
CA GLY A 192 -6.54 8.81 -6.49
C GLY A 192 -5.38 9.68 -6.01
N GLU A 193 -4.15 9.21 -6.13
CA GLU A 193 -2.95 9.97 -5.78
C GLU A 193 -2.54 10.94 -6.89
N ARG A 194 -1.66 11.88 -6.56
CA ARG A 194 -1.15 12.84 -7.53
C ARG A 194 -0.20 12.18 -8.51
N THR A 195 -0.31 12.54 -9.78
CA THR A 195 0.58 12.01 -10.85
C THR A 195 2.06 12.20 -10.51
N ARG A 196 2.43 13.35 -9.91
CA ARG A 196 3.80 13.60 -9.48
C ARG A 196 4.28 12.61 -8.43
N GLU A 197 3.45 12.31 -7.42
CA GLU A 197 3.80 11.38 -6.35
C GLU A 197 3.97 9.95 -6.89
N GLY A 198 3.14 9.54 -7.86
CA GLY A 198 3.29 8.27 -8.57
C GLY A 198 4.59 8.18 -9.37
N ASN A 199 4.97 9.26 -10.05
CA ASN A 199 6.24 9.32 -10.78
C ASN A 199 7.45 9.34 -9.84
N ASP A 200 7.36 10.11 -8.75
CA ASP A 200 8.43 10.14 -7.73
C ASP A 200 8.62 8.74 -7.12
N LEU A 201 7.53 8.01 -6.81
CA LEU A 201 7.60 6.64 -6.30
C LEU A 201 8.25 5.67 -7.29
N LEU A 202 7.86 5.73 -8.58
CA LEU A 202 8.50 4.91 -9.62
C LEU A 202 9.99 5.19 -9.72
N ARG A 203 10.37 6.48 -9.70
CA ARG A 203 11.77 6.91 -9.72
C ARG A 203 12.56 6.35 -8.54
N GLU A 204 12.04 6.51 -7.33
CA GLU A 204 12.66 6.01 -6.11
C GLU A 204 12.80 4.48 -6.11
N MET A 205 11.81 3.75 -6.66
CA MET A 205 11.88 2.30 -6.82
C MET A 205 12.95 1.85 -7.83
N ILE A 206 13.21 2.63 -8.86
CA ILE A 206 14.29 2.37 -9.83
C ILE A 206 15.65 2.67 -9.17
N GLU A 207 15.78 3.82 -8.51
CA GLU A 207 17.00 4.23 -7.80
C GLU A 207 17.40 3.21 -6.71
N SER A 208 16.42 2.69 -5.97
CA SER A 208 16.63 1.65 -4.95
C SER A 208 16.77 0.22 -5.51
N LYS A 209 16.72 0.05 -6.84
CA LYS A 209 16.81 -1.24 -7.56
C LYS A 209 15.72 -2.26 -7.19
N VAL A 210 14.59 -1.79 -6.67
CA VAL A 210 13.37 -2.59 -6.48
C VAL A 210 12.73 -2.89 -7.84
N ILE A 211 12.72 -1.88 -8.73
CA ILE A 211 12.43 -2.01 -10.16
C ILE A 211 13.76 -1.99 -10.91
N ARG A 212 13.95 -2.94 -11.82
CA ARG A 212 15.20 -3.12 -12.56
C ARG A 212 15.01 -2.78 -14.03
N TYR A 213 15.48 -1.61 -14.43
CA TYR A 213 15.47 -1.17 -15.83
C TYR A 213 16.80 -1.43 -16.56
N GLY A 214 17.75 -2.07 -15.89
CA GLY A 214 19.08 -2.40 -16.44
C GLY A 214 20.14 -1.34 -16.09
N GLU A 215 21.41 -1.76 -16.20
CA GLU A 215 22.55 -0.91 -15.81
C GLU A 215 22.69 0.31 -16.72
N GLU A 216 22.47 0.17 -18.03
CA GLU A 216 22.58 1.26 -19.00
C GLU A 216 21.56 2.37 -18.71
N PHE A 217 20.31 2.00 -18.38
CA PHE A 217 19.30 2.96 -17.97
C PHE A 217 19.70 3.64 -16.65
N THR A 218 20.10 2.87 -15.63
CA THR A 218 20.44 3.40 -14.32
C THR A 218 21.59 4.41 -14.41
N HIS A 219 22.65 4.09 -15.18
CA HIS A 219 23.80 4.98 -15.37
C HIS A 219 23.39 6.28 -16.08
N ALA A 220 22.61 6.19 -17.16
CA ALA A 220 22.12 7.36 -17.88
C ALA A 220 21.21 8.24 -17.03
N PHE A 221 20.38 7.61 -16.21
CA PHE A 221 19.48 8.30 -15.28
C PHE A 221 20.24 9.03 -14.16
N GLU A 222 21.27 8.39 -13.56
CA GLU A 222 22.15 9.01 -12.56
C GLU A 222 22.93 10.23 -13.15
N GLU A 223 23.34 10.15 -14.42
CA GLU A 223 24.08 11.24 -15.07
C GLU A 223 23.19 12.43 -15.46
N THR A 224 22.01 12.17 -15.98
CA THR A 224 21.15 13.19 -16.64
C THR A 224 19.90 13.55 -15.87
N GLY A 225 19.44 12.70 -14.96
CA GLY A 225 18.14 12.78 -14.28
C GLY A 225 16.94 12.55 -15.21
N ALA A 226 17.18 12.15 -16.47
CA ALA A 226 16.14 11.97 -17.47
C ALA A 226 15.77 10.50 -17.66
N PHE A 227 14.48 10.22 -17.83
CA PHE A 227 13.96 8.88 -18.15
C PHE A 227 14.18 8.59 -19.64
N ASP A 228 15.31 8.00 -20.01
CA ASP A 228 15.56 7.53 -21.38
C ASP A 228 15.10 6.09 -21.55
N LEU A 229 13.83 5.91 -21.90
CA LEU A 229 13.21 4.59 -22.05
C LEU A 229 13.82 3.73 -23.16
N THR A 230 14.63 4.32 -24.04
CA THR A 230 15.34 3.57 -25.12
C THR A 230 16.46 2.69 -24.56
N LYS A 231 16.92 2.98 -23.34
CA LYS A 231 17.99 2.26 -22.64
C LYS A 231 17.51 1.19 -21.67
N VAL A 232 16.18 1.01 -21.60
CA VAL A 232 15.58 0.02 -20.70
C VAL A 232 15.83 -1.39 -21.24
N ASP A 233 16.42 -2.24 -20.39
CA ASP A 233 16.60 -3.67 -20.69
C ASP A 233 15.32 -4.44 -20.32
N LYS A 234 14.60 -4.91 -21.34
CA LYS A 234 13.33 -5.63 -21.18
C LYS A 234 13.51 -7.01 -20.50
N GLU A 235 14.68 -7.60 -20.52
CA GLU A 235 14.94 -8.85 -19.81
C GLU A 235 15.21 -8.59 -18.31
N GLU A 236 15.92 -7.50 -17.99
CA GLU A 236 16.16 -7.11 -16.61
C GLU A 236 14.87 -6.68 -15.88
N ILE A 237 13.88 -6.11 -16.57
CA ILE A 237 12.59 -5.75 -15.98
C ILE A 237 11.93 -6.97 -15.31
N LYS A 238 12.02 -8.16 -15.89
CA LYS A 238 11.44 -9.40 -15.38
C LYS A 238 12.00 -9.80 -14.01
N ASN A 239 13.18 -9.30 -13.65
CA ASN A 239 13.81 -9.50 -12.35
C ASN A 239 13.27 -8.56 -11.26
N SER A 240 12.41 -7.62 -11.62
CA SER A 240 11.69 -6.77 -10.67
C SER A 240 10.74 -7.61 -9.81
N LYS A 241 10.48 -7.16 -8.58
CA LYS A 241 9.62 -7.86 -7.62
C LYS A 241 8.34 -7.11 -7.28
N VAL A 242 8.05 -6.06 -8.03
CA VAL A 242 6.87 -5.20 -7.80
C VAL A 242 6.14 -4.91 -9.11
N SER A 243 4.80 -4.88 -9.05
CA SER A 243 3.91 -4.39 -10.11
C SER A 243 3.21 -3.14 -9.62
N LEU A 244 3.06 -2.13 -10.49
CA LEU A 244 2.39 -0.87 -10.17
C LEU A 244 1.10 -0.76 -10.97
N VAL A 245 -0.01 -0.41 -10.30
CA VAL A 245 -1.30 -0.16 -10.94
C VAL A 245 -1.82 1.19 -10.49
N TYR A 246 -1.95 2.14 -11.41
CA TYR A 246 -2.29 3.52 -11.09
C TYR A 246 -3.68 3.91 -11.60
N GLY A 247 -4.48 4.49 -10.71
CA GLY A 247 -5.70 5.23 -11.00
C GLY A 247 -5.62 6.59 -10.33
N GLN A 248 -5.01 7.55 -11.02
CA GLN A 248 -4.58 8.81 -10.43
C GLN A 248 -5.73 9.79 -10.23
N MET A 249 -5.46 10.90 -9.53
CA MET A 249 -6.44 11.92 -9.15
C MET A 249 -7.18 12.53 -10.34
N THR A 250 -6.53 12.63 -11.49
CA THR A 250 -7.08 13.20 -12.72
C THR A 250 -7.98 12.24 -13.50
N GLU A 251 -7.95 10.95 -13.14
CA GLU A 251 -8.76 9.94 -13.81
C GLU A 251 -10.21 9.95 -13.34
N PRO A 252 -11.15 9.46 -14.17
CA PRO A 252 -12.57 9.38 -13.80
C PRO A 252 -12.81 8.60 -12.50
N PRO A 253 -13.92 8.86 -11.80
CA PRO A 253 -14.24 8.16 -10.57
C PRO A 253 -14.40 6.64 -10.74
N GLY A 254 -14.81 6.17 -11.94
CA GLY A 254 -14.84 4.74 -12.25
C GLY A 254 -13.46 4.10 -12.17
N ALA A 255 -12.44 4.72 -12.75
CA ALA A 255 -11.06 4.25 -12.66
C ALA A 255 -10.56 4.22 -11.22
N ARG A 256 -10.75 5.31 -10.48
CA ARG A 256 -10.30 5.41 -9.07
C ARG A 256 -11.02 4.41 -8.14
N LEU A 257 -12.27 4.05 -8.46
CA LEU A 257 -13.04 3.03 -7.74
C LEU A 257 -12.54 1.60 -8.03
N ARG A 258 -12.02 1.33 -9.21
CA ARG A 258 -11.67 -0.03 -9.67
C ARG A 258 -10.17 -0.35 -9.60
N VAL A 259 -9.30 0.66 -9.58
CA VAL A 259 -7.85 0.45 -9.63
C VAL A 259 -7.32 -0.40 -8.45
N ALA A 260 -7.89 -0.25 -7.25
CA ALA A 260 -7.53 -1.09 -6.11
C ALA A 260 -7.88 -2.57 -6.36
N LEU A 261 -9.02 -2.83 -7.02
CA LEU A 261 -9.42 -4.19 -7.41
C LEU A 261 -8.51 -4.76 -8.49
N SER A 262 -8.07 -3.91 -9.43
CA SER A 262 -7.12 -4.30 -10.49
C SER A 262 -5.78 -4.72 -9.87
N GLY A 263 -5.22 -3.91 -8.96
CA GLY A 263 -3.99 -4.25 -8.24
C GLY A 263 -4.15 -5.51 -7.38
N LEU A 264 -5.28 -5.64 -6.68
CA LEU A 264 -5.56 -6.82 -5.86
C LEU A 264 -5.64 -8.10 -6.71
N THR A 265 -6.19 -8.01 -7.92
CA THR A 265 -6.27 -9.15 -8.85
C THR A 265 -4.87 -9.62 -9.28
N VAL A 266 -3.95 -8.69 -9.51
CA VAL A 266 -2.54 -9.04 -9.78
C VAL A 266 -1.90 -9.71 -8.56
N ALA A 267 -2.16 -9.20 -7.36
CA ALA A 267 -1.65 -9.79 -6.10
C ALA A 267 -2.20 -11.21 -5.86
N GLU A 268 -3.49 -11.42 -6.11
CA GLU A 268 -4.15 -12.73 -5.99
C GLU A 268 -3.54 -13.79 -6.89
N TYR A 269 -3.12 -13.42 -8.10
CA TYR A 269 -2.46 -14.36 -8.99
C TYR A 269 -1.17 -14.93 -8.36
N PHE A 270 -0.33 -14.07 -7.80
CA PHE A 270 0.91 -14.52 -7.15
C PHE A 270 0.63 -15.31 -5.87
N ARG A 271 -0.36 -14.90 -5.05
CA ARG A 271 -0.80 -15.68 -3.89
C ARG A 271 -1.24 -17.09 -4.28
N ASP A 272 -2.05 -17.20 -5.33
CA ASP A 272 -2.59 -18.47 -5.80
C ASP A 272 -1.49 -19.39 -6.37
N GLN A 273 -0.32 -18.84 -6.74
CA GLN A 273 0.89 -19.58 -7.10
C GLN A 273 1.74 -19.99 -5.87
N GLY A 274 1.30 -19.70 -4.65
CA GLY A 274 1.99 -20.11 -3.43
C GLY A 274 2.95 -19.07 -2.86
N ASN A 275 2.88 -17.82 -3.31
CA ASN A 275 3.79 -16.77 -2.85
C ASN A 275 3.18 -15.95 -1.71
N ASP A 276 4.06 -15.36 -0.91
CA ASP A 276 3.71 -14.27 -0.02
C ASP A 276 3.77 -12.95 -0.79
N VAL A 277 2.67 -12.21 -0.76
CA VAL A 277 2.51 -10.97 -1.52
C VAL A 277 2.26 -9.82 -0.56
N LEU A 278 3.01 -8.73 -0.72
CA LEU A 278 2.65 -7.44 -0.14
C LEU A 278 1.77 -6.66 -1.10
N PHE A 279 0.62 -6.23 -0.62
CA PHE A 279 -0.31 -5.41 -1.38
C PHE A 279 -0.44 -4.03 -0.75
N PHE A 280 0.04 -3.02 -1.46
CA PHE A 280 -0.04 -1.62 -1.02
C PHE A 280 -1.21 -0.93 -1.67
N VAL A 281 -1.97 -0.17 -0.87
CA VAL A 281 -3.06 0.70 -1.36
C VAL A 281 -2.80 2.11 -0.85
N ASP A 282 -2.52 3.02 -1.75
CA ASP A 282 -2.35 4.43 -1.43
C ASP A 282 -3.24 5.27 -2.33
N ASN A 283 -4.34 5.76 -1.86
CA ASN A 283 -4.89 5.83 -0.52
C ASN A 283 -6.27 5.15 -0.46
N ILE A 284 -6.53 4.33 0.55
CA ILE A 284 -7.82 3.61 0.67
C ILE A 284 -9.01 4.56 0.83
N PHE A 285 -8.82 5.74 1.43
CA PHE A 285 -9.87 6.75 1.51
C PHE A 285 -10.36 7.20 0.12
N ARG A 286 -9.46 7.28 -0.86
CA ARG A 286 -9.82 7.68 -2.24
C ARG A 286 -10.69 6.63 -2.94
N PHE A 287 -10.54 5.36 -2.58
CA PHE A 287 -11.44 4.30 -3.02
C PHE A 287 -12.88 4.59 -2.56
N THR A 288 -13.09 4.91 -1.29
CA THR A 288 -14.42 5.24 -0.77
C THR A 288 -14.96 6.55 -1.34
N GLN A 289 -14.12 7.55 -1.53
CA GLN A 289 -14.49 8.81 -2.15
C GLN A 289 -14.97 8.61 -3.60
N ALA A 290 -14.23 7.85 -4.41
CA ALA A 290 -14.64 7.51 -5.77
C ALA A 290 -15.98 6.75 -5.80
N GLY A 291 -16.20 5.85 -4.84
CA GLY A 291 -17.49 5.16 -4.66
C GLY A 291 -18.64 6.12 -4.39
N SER A 292 -18.43 7.15 -3.57
CA SER A 292 -19.46 8.18 -3.31
C SER A 292 -19.76 9.02 -4.57
N GLU A 293 -18.74 9.40 -5.32
CA GLU A 293 -18.90 10.13 -6.60
C GLU A 293 -19.69 9.30 -7.62
N VAL A 294 -19.35 8.03 -7.81
CA VAL A 294 -20.09 7.11 -8.70
C VAL A 294 -21.54 6.93 -8.23
N SER A 295 -21.75 6.72 -6.92
CA SER A 295 -23.08 6.57 -6.34
C SER A 295 -23.98 7.78 -6.58
N ALA A 296 -23.42 8.98 -6.43
CA ALA A 296 -24.14 10.23 -6.71
C ALA A 296 -24.50 10.37 -8.20
N LEU A 297 -23.57 10.06 -9.10
CA LEU A 297 -23.81 10.07 -10.54
C LEU A 297 -24.84 9.03 -11.00
N LEU A 298 -24.93 7.90 -10.30
CA LEU A 298 -25.97 6.88 -10.53
C LEU A 298 -27.33 7.26 -9.93
N GLY A 299 -27.43 8.37 -9.21
CA GLY A 299 -28.67 8.83 -8.58
C GLY A 299 -29.10 8.01 -7.37
N ARG A 300 -28.17 7.31 -6.72
CA ARG A 300 -28.46 6.57 -5.48
C ARG A 300 -28.65 7.54 -4.32
N MET A 301 -29.59 7.21 -3.40
CA MET A 301 -29.80 8.01 -2.20
C MET A 301 -28.56 7.95 -1.30
N PRO A 302 -27.96 9.09 -0.91
CA PRO A 302 -26.77 9.09 -0.08
C PRO A 302 -27.09 8.63 1.36
N SER A 303 -26.11 8.01 2.00
CA SER A 303 -26.12 7.69 3.42
C SER A 303 -25.55 8.85 4.25
N ALA A 304 -25.15 8.58 5.51
CA ALA A 304 -24.56 9.57 6.40
C ALA A 304 -23.35 10.29 5.74
N VAL A 305 -23.23 11.59 5.96
CA VAL A 305 -22.17 12.47 5.47
C VAL A 305 -22.02 12.47 3.92
N GLY A 306 -23.03 11.97 3.19
CA GLY A 306 -23.01 11.96 1.72
C GLY A 306 -22.34 10.74 1.09
N TYR A 307 -21.92 9.74 1.87
CA TYR A 307 -21.35 8.50 1.35
C TYR A 307 -22.41 7.61 0.67
N GLN A 308 -21.92 6.67 -0.15
CA GLN A 308 -22.76 5.66 -0.78
C GLN A 308 -23.47 4.76 0.24
N PRO A 309 -24.71 4.31 -0.04
CA PRO A 309 -25.45 3.45 0.88
C PRO A 309 -24.82 2.07 1.09
N ASN A 310 -24.01 1.62 0.13
CA ASN A 310 -23.33 0.32 0.12
C ASN A 310 -21.82 0.42 0.49
N LEU A 311 -21.40 1.48 1.16
CA LEU A 311 -20.00 1.71 1.56
C LEU A 311 -19.37 0.50 2.26
N ALA A 312 -20.05 -0.03 3.27
CA ALA A 312 -19.56 -1.17 4.04
C ALA A 312 -19.45 -2.45 3.19
N THR A 313 -20.38 -2.66 2.26
CA THR A 313 -20.37 -3.81 1.35
C THR A 313 -19.21 -3.71 0.36
N GLU A 314 -19.05 -2.57 -0.32
CA GLU A 314 -17.95 -2.36 -1.27
C GLU A 314 -16.57 -2.49 -0.60
N MET A 315 -16.42 -1.91 0.59
CA MET A 315 -15.19 -2.06 1.37
C MET A 315 -14.97 -3.52 1.80
N GLY A 316 -16.01 -4.19 2.30
CA GLY A 316 -15.95 -5.58 2.73
C GLY A 316 -15.57 -6.53 1.59
N GLU A 317 -16.20 -6.40 0.42
CA GLU A 317 -15.89 -7.21 -0.76
C GLU A 317 -14.42 -7.14 -1.16
N MET A 318 -13.80 -5.95 -1.09
CA MET A 318 -12.37 -5.79 -1.36
C MET A 318 -11.53 -6.36 -0.21
N GLN A 319 -11.85 -6.03 1.04
CA GLN A 319 -11.04 -6.39 2.20
C GLN A 319 -11.03 -7.90 2.48
N GLU A 320 -12.14 -8.61 2.25
CA GLU A 320 -12.22 -10.05 2.46
C GLU A 320 -11.43 -10.89 1.43
N ARG A 321 -11.06 -10.30 0.29
CA ARG A 321 -10.14 -10.92 -0.68
C ARG A 321 -8.69 -10.92 -0.20
N ILE A 322 -8.36 -10.01 0.72
CA ILE A 322 -7.03 -9.85 1.31
C ILE A 322 -6.94 -10.79 2.52
N THR A 323 -6.32 -11.94 2.31
CA THR A 323 -6.22 -12.99 3.34
C THR A 323 -5.11 -13.98 3.02
N SER A 324 -4.74 -14.80 4.00
CA SER A 324 -3.92 -15.99 3.79
C SER A 324 -4.78 -17.18 3.38
N THR A 325 -4.30 -17.91 2.39
CA THR A 325 -4.85 -19.18 1.95
C THR A 325 -3.89 -20.32 2.32
N LYS A 326 -4.32 -21.55 2.12
CA LYS A 326 -3.47 -22.73 2.31
C LYS A 326 -2.24 -22.77 1.41
N THR A 327 -2.24 -22.00 0.31
CA THR A 327 -1.14 -21.94 -0.65
C THR A 327 -0.23 -20.73 -0.43
N GLY A 328 -0.76 -19.54 -0.29
CA GLY A 328 -0.01 -18.30 -0.16
C GLY A 328 -0.78 -17.25 0.64
N ALA A 329 -0.21 -16.06 0.78
CA ALA A 329 -0.83 -14.98 1.55
C ALA A 329 -0.74 -13.62 0.84
N ILE A 330 -1.75 -12.77 1.04
CA ILE A 330 -1.68 -11.35 0.73
C ILE A 330 -1.71 -10.59 2.03
N THR A 331 -0.63 -9.92 2.37
CA THR A 331 -0.57 -8.97 3.49
C THR A 331 -0.71 -7.57 2.93
N SER A 332 -1.70 -6.81 3.36
CA SER A 332 -1.92 -5.47 2.82
C SER A 332 -1.45 -4.37 3.76
N ILE A 333 -0.88 -3.33 3.17
CA ILE A 333 -0.54 -2.08 3.84
C ILE A 333 -1.32 -0.98 3.14
N GLN A 334 -2.25 -0.38 3.86
CA GLN A 334 -3.21 0.57 3.34
C GLN A 334 -2.95 1.94 3.95
N ALA A 335 -2.53 2.90 3.14
CA ALA A 335 -2.45 4.28 3.59
C ALA A 335 -3.87 4.79 3.83
N VAL A 336 -4.13 5.31 5.02
CA VAL A 336 -5.43 5.83 5.42
C VAL A 336 -5.31 7.33 5.67
N TYR A 337 -6.11 8.09 4.94
CA TYR A 337 -6.33 9.49 5.22
C TYR A 337 -7.59 9.65 6.10
N VAL A 338 -7.47 10.41 7.16
CA VAL A 338 -8.59 10.71 8.06
C VAL A 338 -8.97 12.17 7.85
N PRO A 339 -10.14 12.47 7.22
CA PRO A 339 -10.58 13.83 6.98
C PRO A 339 -10.72 14.60 8.29
N ALA A 340 -10.11 15.78 8.36
CA ALA A 340 -10.16 16.68 9.54
C ALA A 340 -9.77 16.00 10.87
N ASP A 341 -8.98 14.92 10.82
CA ASP A 341 -8.63 14.08 11.97
C ASP A 341 -9.86 13.49 12.70
N ASP A 342 -10.98 13.38 12.01
CA ASP A 342 -12.23 12.82 12.54
C ASP A 342 -12.30 11.30 12.28
N TYR A 343 -11.94 10.53 13.29
CA TYR A 343 -11.99 9.06 13.25
C TYR A 343 -13.43 8.51 13.28
N THR A 344 -14.44 9.35 13.49
CA THR A 344 -15.86 8.94 13.47
C THR A 344 -16.49 9.07 12.07
N ASP A 345 -15.77 9.66 11.11
CA ASP A 345 -16.19 9.70 9.72
C ASP A 345 -16.43 8.27 9.19
N PRO A 346 -17.54 8.01 8.46
CA PRO A 346 -17.90 6.66 8.01
C PRO A 346 -16.82 5.94 7.19
N ALA A 347 -16.02 6.64 6.39
CA ALA A 347 -15.01 6.01 5.54
C ALA A 347 -13.83 5.45 6.36
N PRO A 348 -13.11 6.23 7.20
CA PRO A 348 -12.09 5.67 8.07
C PRO A 348 -12.68 4.68 9.07
N ALA A 349 -13.85 4.94 9.69
CA ALA A 349 -14.46 4.03 10.64
C ALA A 349 -14.72 2.64 10.04
N THR A 350 -15.23 2.57 8.80
CA THR A 350 -15.44 1.30 8.08
C THR A 350 -14.11 0.62 7.77
N THR A 351 -13.09 1.38 7.36
CA THR A 351 -11.76 0.84 7.11
C THR A 351 -11.13 0.25 8.37
N PHE A 352 -11.19 0.96 9.50
CA PHE A 352 -10.64 0.50 10.79
C PHE A 352 -11.23 -0.82 11.25
N ALA A 353 -12.50 -1.08 10.96
CA ALA A 353 -13.17 -2.33 11.33
C ALA A 353 -12.51 -3.57 10.70
N HIS A 354 -11.80 -3.41 9.58
CA HIS A 354 -11.11 -4.49 8.87
C HIS A 354 -9.63 -4.63 9.23
N LEU A 355 -9.03 -3.65 9.90
CA LEU A 355 -7.59 -3.63 10.15
C LEU A 355 -7.18 -4.57 11.30
N ASP A 356 -6.09 -5.31 11.10
CA ASP A 356 -5.46 -6.16 12.11
C ASP A 356 -4.36 -5.43 12.88
N ALA A 357 -3.72 -4.45 12.23
CA ALA A 357 -2.71 -3.61 12.86
C ALA A 357 -2.80 -2.15 12.37
N VAL A 358 -2.33 -1.25 13.20
CA VAL A 358 -2.27 0.19 12.91
C VAL A 358 -0.84 0.67 13.13
N THR A 359 -0.24 1.22 12.08
CA THR A 359 1.08 1.88 12.10
C THR A 359 0.86 3.38 12.06
N ALA A 360 1.16 4.07 13.15
CA ALA A 360 1.08 5.52 13.23
C ALA A 360 2.45 6.16 13.08
N LEU A 361 2.63 6.98 12.04
CA LEU A 361 3.83 7.78 11.84
C LEU A 361 3.65 9.16 12.46
N SER A 362 4.62 9.60 13.26
CA SER A 362 4.56 10.82 14.05
C SER A 362 5.58 11.86 13.60
N ARG A 363 5.10 13.11 13.39
CA ARG A 363 5.99 14.23 13.11
C ARG A 363 6.91 14.57 14.29
N GLN A 364 6.43 14.38 15.51
CA GLN A 364 7.24 14.60 16.71
C GLN A 364 8.46 13.67 16.74
N ILE A 365 8.32 12.43 16.27
CA ILE A 365 9.44 11.49 16.18
C ILE A 365 10.39 11.88 15.05
N VAL A 366 9.87 12.40 13.92
CA VAL A 366 10.71 12.99 12.86
C VAL A 366 11.56 14.14 13.39
N GLU A 367 10.99 15.02 14.19
CA GLU A 367 11.70 16.16 14.80
C GLU A 367 12.82 15.73 15.75
N LEU A 368 12.72 14.53 16.34
CA LEU A 368 13.80 13.92 17.14
C LEU A 368 14.87 13.26 16.26
N GLY A 369 14.70 13.24 14.94
CA GLY A 369 15.60 12.59 13.99
C GLY A 369 15.54 11.06 14.03
N ILE A 370 14.47 10.47 14.54
CA ILE A 370 14.31 9.02 14.65
C ILE A 370 13.56 8.50 13.42
N TYR A 371 14.17 7.58 12.69
CA TYR A 371 13.61 6.93 11.50
C TYR A 371 13.74 5.40 11.59
N PRO A 372 12.68 4.64 11.25
CA PRO A 372 11.36 5.11 10.82
C PRO A 372 10.60 5.82 11.95
N ALA A 373 9.82 6.83 11.59
CA ALA A 373 9.12 7.68 12.54
C ALA A 373 7.82 7.07 13.09
N VAL A 374 7.84 5.78 13.37
CA VAL A 374 6.71 5.02 13.93
C VAL A 374 6.56 5.35 15.41
N ASP A 375 5.36 5.76 15.80
CA ASP A 375 5.02 5.98 17.21
C ASP A 375 4.67 4.65 17.89
N PRO A 376 5.50 4.14 18.81
CA PRO A 376 5.28 2.87 19.46
C PRO A 376 4.11 2.87 20.46
N LEU A 377 3.67 4.04 20.91
CA LEU A 377 2.56 4.18 21.88
C LEU A 377 1.19 4.20 21.20
N THR A 378 1.10 4.79 20.00
CA THR A 378 -0.15 4.88 19.24
C THR A 378 -0.31 3.73 18.25
N SER A 379 0.77 3.05 17.89
CA SER A 379 0.74 1.87 17.01
C SER A 379 0.36 0.61 17.78
N ASN A 380 -0.45 -0.24 17.17
CA ASN A 380 -0.93 -1.48 17.79
C ASN A 380 -1.12 -2.61 16.77
N SER A 381 -1.22 -3.83 17.28
CA SER A 381 -1.52 -5.02 16.49
C SER A 381 -2.33 -6.01 17.32
N ARG A 382 -3.31 -6.67 16.67
CA ARG A 382 -4.12 -7.72 17.29
C ARG A 382 -3.32 -8.98 17.60
N ILE A 383 -2.24 -9.25 16.87
CA ILE A 383 -1.42 -10.45 17.09
C ILE A 383 -0.34 -10.27 18.15
N LEU A 384 -0.20 -9.08 18.73
CA LEU A 384 0.68 -8.91 19.89
C LEU A 384 0.01 -9.53 21.15
N ASP A 385 -0.03 -10.84 21.15
CA ASP A 385 -0.64 -11.70 22.17
C ASP A 385 0.35 -12.83 22.51
N PRO A 386 0.53 -13.18 23.81
CA PRO A 386 1.47 -14.23 24.23
C PRO A 386 1.25 -15.58 23.54
N GLN A 387 0.00 -15.90 23.16
CA GLN A 387 -0.34 -17.17 22.50
C GLN A 387 0.13 -17.21 21.04
N ILE A 388 0.38 -16.04 20.42
CA ILE A 388 0.76 -15.93 18.99
C ILE A 388 2.26 -15.65 18.88
N VAL A 389 2.74 -14.59 19.55
CA VAL A 389 4.14 -14.13 19.42
C VAL A 389 5.06 -14.74 20.49
N GLY A 390 4.50 -15.37 21.51
CA GLY A 390 5.23 -15.93 22.65
C GLY A 390 5.44 -14.92 23.78
N ASP A 391 5.66 -15.48 25.00
CA ASP A 391 5.78 -14.70 26.24
C ASP A 391 6.93 -13.69 26.20
N GLU A 392 8.08 -14.09 25.66
CA GLU A 392 9.28 -13.26 25.65
C GLU A 392 9.08 -11.99 24.80
N HIS A 393 8.54 -12.12 23.59
CA HIS A 393 8.22 -11.03 22.72
C HIS A 393 7.18 -10.10 23.36
N TYR A 394 6.05 -10.66 23.81
CA TYR A 394 4.96 -9.89 24.41
C TYR A 394 5.41 -9.10 25.64
N ASN A 395 6.15 -9.73 26.56
CA ASN A 395 6.64 -9.09 27.77
C ASN A 395 7.66 -7.98 27.46
N THR A 396 8.54 -8.20 26.49
CA THR A 396 9.51 -7.18 26.05
C THR A 396 8.81 -5.97 25.44
N ALA A 397 7.87 -6.20 24.52
CA ALA A 397 7.10 -5.13 23.88
C ALA A 397 6.27 -4.31 24.89
N THR A 398 5.62 -5.00 25.83
CA THR A 398 4.83 -4.36 26.89
C THR A 398 5.72 -3.53 27.83
N SER A 399 6.86 -4.05 28.23
CA SER A 399 7.82 -3.33 29.07
C SER A 399 8.37 -2.08 28.37
N VAL A 400 8.69 -2.18 27.07
CA VAL A 400 9.10 -1.03 26.26
C VAL A 400 8.02 0.04 26.24
N LYS A 401 6.77 -0.34 25.98
CA LYS A 401 5.64 0.60 25.95
C LYS A 401 5.43 1.28 27.31
N LEU A 402 5.53 0.53 28.40
CA LEU A 402 5.40 1.07 29.77
C LEU A 402 6.50 2.09 30.09
N ILE A 403 7.76 1.79 29.75
CA ILE A 403 8.89 2.72 29.97
C ILE A 403 8.70 4.00 29.13
N LEU A 404 8.30 3.88 27.86
CA LEU A 404 8.06 5.02 27.02
C LEU A 404 6.85 5.85 27.47
N GLN A 405 5.78 5.19 27.94
CA GLN A 405 4.62 5.90 28.50
C GLN A 405 5.01 6.67 29.75
N ARG A 406 5.76 6.04 30.69
CA ARG A 406 6.27 6.73 31.88
C ARG A 406 7.14 7.92 31.51
N TYR A 407 8.02 7.77 30.52
CA TYR A 407 8.85 8.86 30.04
C TYR A 407 8.00 10.02 29.48
N LYS A 408 6.96 9.72 28.71
CA LYS A 408 6.02 10.71 28.19
C LYS A 408 5.33 11.48 29.31
N ASP A 409 4.87 10.79 30.35
CA ASP A 409 4.23 11.38 31.52
C ASP A 409 5.18 12.30 32.32
N LEU A 410 6.47 11.99 32.29
CA LEU A 410 7.51 12.77 32.96
C LEU A 410 7.99 13.99 32.14
N GLN A 411 7.70 14.07 30.84
CA GLN A 411 8.22 15.14 29.96
C GLN A 411 7.80 16.55 30.43
N ASP A 412 6.56 16.73 30.88
CA ASP A 412 6.07 18.00 31.37
C ASP A 412 6.80 18.40 32.68
N ILE A 413 7.05 17.44 33.54
CA ILE A 413 7.79 17.65 34.78
C ILE A 413 9.23 18.04 34.49
N ILE A 414 9.89 17.33 33.56
CA ILE A 414 11.25 17.61 33.11
C ILE A 414 11.37 19.00 32.50
N ALA A 415 10.38 19.41 31.70
CA ALA A 415 10.36 20.72 31.05
C ALA A 415 10.25 21.88 32.05
N ILE A 416 9.55 21.69 33.16
CA ILE A 416 9.27 22.74 34.18
C ILE A 416 10.37 22.72 35.26
N LEU A 417 10.69 21.58 35.81
CA LEU A 417 11.55 21.44 37.00
C LEU A 417 12.99 20.97 36.68
N GLY A 418 13.21 20.39 35.50
CA GLY A 418 14.50 19.79 35.13
C GLY A 418 14.61 18.33 35.57
N LEU A 419 15.64 17.65 35.03
CA LEU A 419 15.93 16.24 35.32
C LEU A 419 16.36 15.99 36.78
N ASP A 420 17.00 16.97 37.41
CA ASP A 420 17.59 16.80 38.72
C ASP A 420 16.55 16.61 39.84
N GLU A 421 15.34 17.12 39.64
CA GLU A 421 14.23 16.99 40.57
C GLU A 421 13.49 15.63 40.52
N LEU A 422 13.83 14.79 39.55
CA LEU A 422 13.25 13.45 39.44
C LEU A 422 13.83 12.51 40.50
N SER A 423 13.04 11.51 40.92
CA SER A 423 13.54 10.39 41.71
C SER A 423 14.64 9.62 40.94
N GLU A 424 15.52 8.92 41.66
CA GLU A 424 16.56 8.11 41.01
C GLU A 424 15.97 7.00 40.11
N GLU A 425 14.82 6.46 40.46
CA GLU A 425 14.06 5.50 39.66
C GLU A 425 13.55 6.13 38.37
N ASP A 426 12.99 7.33 38.43
CA ASP A 426 12.51 8.05 37.25
C ASP A 426 13.68 8.52 36.36
N LYS A 427 14.81 8.96 36.93
CA LYS A 427 16.02 9.27 36.17
C LYS A 427 16.52 8.06 35.36
N MET A 428 16.53 6.89 35.99
CA MET A 428 16.93 5.63 35.32
C MET A 428 15.92 5.28 34.20
N THR A 429 14.62 5.41 34.47
CA THR A 429 13.57 5.20 33.50
C THR A 429 13.71 6.13 32.30
N VAL A 430 13.97 7.42 32.51
CA VAL A 430 14.22 8.39 31.45
C VAL A 430 15.46 8.03 30.63
N ALA A 431 16.57 7.64 31.29
CA ALA A 431 17.79 7.26 30.60
C ALA A 431 17.57 6.02 29.71
N ARG A 432 16.88 5.00 30.19
CA ARG A 432 16.54 3.82 29.40
C ARG A 432 15.54 4.14 28.29
N ALA A 433 14.53 4.97 28.54
CA ALA A 433 13.56 5.40 27.54
C ALA A 433 14.24 6.09 26.34
N ARG A 434 15.18 6.98 26.58
CA ARG A 434 15.96 7.66 25.54
C ARG A 434 16.79 6.68 24.72
N LYS A 435 17.43 5.69 25.36
CA LYS A 435 18.15 4.61 24.67
C LYS A 435 17.21 3.78 23.82
N ILE A 436 16.04 3.41 24.33
CA ILE A 436 14.98 2.71 23.60
C ILE A 436 14.53 3.49 22.37
N GLN A 437 14.25 4.80 22.51
CA GLN A 437 13.86 5.64 21.38
C GLN A 437 14.96 5.69 20.31
N ARG A 438 16.22 5.85 20.71
CA ARG A 438 17.36 5.83 19.77
C ARG A 438 17.54 4.47 19.12
N PHE A 439 17.35 3.38 19.86
CA PHE A 439 17.49 2.03 19.34
C PHE A 439 16.37 1.62 18.38
N PHE A 440 15.21 2.28 18.41
CA PHE A 440 14.20 2.12 17.37
C PHE A 440 14.64 2.66 16.01
N SER A 441 15.56 3.63 15.97
CA SER A 441 16.11 4.08 14.71
C SER A 441 16.90 2.97 14.02
N GLN A 442 16.75 2.90 12.71
CA GLN A 442 17.33 1.84 11.89
C GLN A 442 17.69 2.40 10.52
N PRO A 443 18.92 2.17 10.01
CA PRO A 443 19.25 2.55 8.66
C PRO A 443 18.53 1.63 7.66
N PHE A 444 17.90 2.22 6.66
CA PHE A 444 17.19 1.52 5.60
C PHE A 444 18.06 1.34 4.36
N THR A 445 17.90 0.20 3.67
CA THR A 445 18.61 -0.07 2.41
C THR A 445 18.25 0.96 1.34
N VAL A 446 16.99 1.32 1.24
CA VAL A 446 16.53 2.34 0.27
C VAL A 446 17.02 3.75 0.59
N GLY A 447 17.51 3.98 1.80
CA GLY A 447 18.06 5.25 2.24
C GLY A 447 19.59 5.33 2.18
N GLU A 448 20.30 4.29 1.78
CA GLU A 448 21.79 4.24 1.81
C GLU A 448 22.43 5.40 1.05
N GLN A 449 21.91 5.72 -0.13
CA GLN A 449 22.45 6.80 -0.97
C GLN A 449 22.30 8.19 -0.35
N PHE A 450 21.32 8.40 0.54
CA PHE A 450 21.07 9.68 1.19
C PHE A 450 21.78 9.80 2.54
N THR A 451 21.88 8.69 3.26
CA THR A 451 22.41 8.66 4.63
C THR A 451 23.88 8.27 4.69
N GLY A 452 24.39 7.59 3.65
CA GLY A 452 25.73 6.98 3.64
C GLY A 452 25.88 5.81 4.63
N LEU A 453 24.79 5.38 5.27
CA LEU A 453 24.76 4.25 6.19
C LEU A 453 24.24 3.01 5.47
N LYS A 454 24.92 1.88 5.67
CA LYS A 454 24.46 0.59 5.14
C LYS A 454 23.14 0.21 5.80
N GLY A 455 22.14 -0.18 5.01
CA GLY A 455 20.86 -0.63 5.49
C GLY A 455 20.96 -1.96 6.24
N GLU A 456 20.11 -2.11 7.25
CA GLU A 456 20.10 -3.25 8.14
C GLU A 456 18.72 -3.91 8.16
N TYR A 457 18.67 -5.22 7.86
CA TYR A 457 17.55 -6.08 8.15
C TYR A 457 17.76 -6.73 9.52
N VAL A 458 16.91 -6.47 10.48
CA VAL A 458 17.08 -6.98 11.86
C VAL A 458 16.05 -8.07 12.14
N LYS A 459 16.52 -9.27 12.46
CA LYS A 459 15.64 -10.38 12.83
C LYS A 459 14.93 -10.12 14.14
N ILE A 460 13.75 -10.71 14.27
CA ILE A 460 12.93 -10.52 15.48
C ILE A 460 13.64 -10.99 16.77
N GLU A 461 14.41 -12.08 16.70
CA GLU A 461 15.17 -12.56 17.85
C GLU A 461 16.21 -11.54 18.33
N ASP A 462 16.94 -10.90 17.40
CA ASP A 462 17.92 -9.86 17.70
C ASP A 462 17.25 -8.59 18.22
N THR A 463 16.08 -8.27 17.69
CA THR A 463 15.25 -7.16 18.16
C THR A 463 14.81 -7.38 19.61
N ILE A 464 14.20 -8.51 19.91
CA ILE A 464 13.74 -8.84 21.29
C ILE A 464 14.93 -8.84 22.26
N LYS A 465 16.03 -9.50 21.88
CA LYS A 465 17.24 -9.56 22.70
C LYS A 465 17.77 -8.15 23.00
N GLY A 466 17.88 -7.29 21.99
CA GLY A 466 18.41 -5.94 22.13
C GLY A 466 17.58 -5.07 23.08
N PHE A 467 16.27 -5.04 22.90
CA PHE A 467 15.39 -4.27 23.79
C PHE A 467 15.33 -4.82 25.19
N ARG A 468 15.32 -6.15 25.37
CA ARG A 468 15.37 -6.79 26.69
C ARG A 468 16.64 -6.39 27.45
N GLU A 469 17.82 -6.41 26.82
CA GLU A 469 19.07 -6.01 27.46
C GLU A 469 19.08 -4.54 27.91
N ILE A 470 18.43 -3.66 27.17
CA ILE A 470 18.25 -2.25 27.58
C ILE A 470 17.33 -2.16 28.79
N ILE A 471 16.19 -2.86 28.77
CA ILE A 471 15.21 -2.87 29.87
C ILE A 471 15.85 -3.42 31.16
N GLU A 472 16.61 -4.52 31.07
CA GLU A 472 17.30 -5.16 32.19
C GLU A 472 18.48 -4.36 32.74
N GLY A 473 18.85 -3.25 32.09
CA GLY A 473 19.94 -2.38 32.54
C GLY A 473 21.34 -2.83 32.16
N LYS A 474 21.48 -3.86 31.32
CA LYS A 474 22.80 -4.34 30.85
C LYS A 474 23.56 -3.35 29.97
N CYS A 475 22.90 -2.27 29.61
CA CYS A 475 23.43 -1.22 28.75
C CYS A 475 23.41 0.17 29.43
N ASP A 476 23.25 0.23 30.76
CA ASP A 476 23.10 1.50 31.47
C ASP A 476 24.39 2.35 31.44
N ASP A 477 25.55 1.72 31.28
CA ASP A 477 26.87 2.34 31.15
C ASP A 477 27.17 2.89 29.74
N MET A 478 26.34 2.56 28.73
CA MET A 478 26.58 2.97 27.36
C MET A 478 25.98 4.35 27.07
N PRO A 479 26.64 5.21 26.25
CA PRO A 479 26.10 6.49 25.88
C PRO A 479 24.88 6.32 24.96
N GLU A 480 23.90 7.21 25.11
CA GLU A 480 22.64 7.22 24.33
C GLU A 480 22.86 7.20 22.81
N GLN A 481 23.89 7.93 22.33
CA GLN A 481 24.19 8.02 20.89
C GLN A 481 24.69 6.71 20.26
N ALA A 482 25.17 5.78 21.06
CA ALA A 482 25.58 4.46 20.56
C ALA A 482 24.40 3.66 19.98
N PHE A 483 23.20 3.92 20.45
CA PHE A 483 21.96 3.23 20.01
C PHE A 483 21.33 3.83 18.76
N TYR A 484 21.83 4.96 18.27
CA TYR A 484 21.25 5.68 17.14
C TYR A 484 21.69 5.08 15.80
N MET A 485 20.73 4.76 14.91
CA MET A 485 20.96 4.23 13.55
C MET A 485 21.86 3.01 13.54
N VAL A 486 21.50 1.99 14.31
CA VAL A 486 22.14 0.68 14.37
C VAL A 486 21.11 -0.43 14.16
N GLY A 487 21.52 -1.59 13.70
CA GLY A 487 20.66 -2.77 13.60
C GLY A 487 20.54 -3.50 14.94
N THR A 488 21.60 -4.17 15.36
CA THR A 488 21.62 -5.02 16.55
C THR A 488 22.25 -4.36 17.78
N ILE A 489 22.05 -4.97 18.95
CA ILE A 489 22.65 -4.49 20.21
C ILE A 489 24.18 -4.63 20.21
N GLU A 490 24.71 -5.61 19.48
CA GLU A 490 26.13 -5.81 19.30
C GLU A 490 26.77 -4.63 18.55
N GLN A 491 26.11 -4.14 17.51
CA GLN A 491 26.56 -2.94 16.77
C GLN A 491 26.53 -1.69 17.66
N ALA A 492 25.52 -1.57 18.53
CA ALA A 492 25.49 -0.47 19.51
C ALA A 492 26.68 -0.53 20.47
N ARG A 493 27.05 -1.74 20.94
CA ARG A 493 28.24 -1.95 21.80
C ARG A 493 29.55 -1.62 21.08
N GLU A 494 29.69 -2.02 19.84
CA GLU A 494 30.84 -1.70 19.02
C GLU A 494 30.95 -0.17 18.80
N LYS A 495 29.84 0.46 18.48
CA LYS A 495 29.76 1.91 18.33
C LYS A 495 30.14 2.65 19.63
N ALA A 496 29.67 2.16 20.80
CA ALA A 496 30.03 2.73 22.09
C ALA A 496 31.54 2.63 22.37
N LYS A 497 32.16 1.48 22.04
CA LYS A 497 33.64 1.31 22.17
C LYS A 497 34.42 2.28 21.27
N ASN A 498 33.97 2.44 20.02
CA ASN A 498 34.61 3.36 19.07
C ASN A 498 34.49 4.82 19.52
N MET A 499 33.34 5.21 20.08
CA MET A 499 33.13 6.54 20.67
C MET A 499 34.06 6.78 21.87
N ALA A 500 34.19 5.79 22.76
CA ALA A 500 35.10 5.89 23.92
C ALA A 500 36.59 5.93 23.52
N ALA A 501 36.95 5.29 22.39
CA ALA A 501 38.32 5.35 21.86
C ALA A 501 38.66 6.66 21.14
N SER A 502 37.64 7.43 20.74
CA SER A 502 37.77 8.71 20.01
C SER A 502 37.62 9.93 20.94
N ALA A 503 37.22 9.74 22.19
CA ALA A 503 37.10 10.75 23.23
C ALA A 503 38.34 10.80 24.10
#